data_fea628f558bb1e109810ea5d59e96f1e
#
_entry.id   fea628f558bb1e109810ea5d59e96f1e
#
_cell.length_a   1.000
_cell.length_b   1.000
_cell.length_c   1.000
_cell.angle_alpha   90.00
_cell.angle_beta   90.00
_cell.angle_gamma   90.00
#
_symmetry.space_group_name_H-M   'P 1'
#
loop_
_entity.id
_entity.type
_entity.pdbx_description
1 polymer ?
#
loop_
_entity_poly.entity_id
_entity_poly.type
_entity_poly.pdbx_seq_one_letter_code
_entity_poly.pdbx_strand_id
1 'polypeptide(L)'
;MRSVFDSYQRNMHWRYRPKLPQTPLPTAMNPTALARLRSVLQTHVDQGLLPGAVALIHHRGHTVLHTAVGHQRPPSAESAVPAMAPDTLFRIYSMTKPIASLVAMMLMEEGRLLLSHPVAHYLPAFAGQRVYDEATGTTAPVQREATVHDLLRHTAGLSYAWEAGTVPDAYRAARVGSRRHSNADLVKALGPLPLVHQPGTRWEYSRATDVLGAVLEVIEGESLGAILQRRVFGPLGMHDTGFSVPAAQQHRLAEAFERDPQTGIGMPLIDVTAPPVFESAGGGLVSTASDYARFLQLMLGRGTAPGPDGPNGTNGLGAPVRLLGRATVDFMTADHLGNLPVAGDILPTGYGFGLGVAVRTATGQATRPGSAGHYSWSGLGGTFFFVDPAEDLFAILLTQAPGQLRYLCELYPALVYAAL
;
A
#
# COMPACT_ATOMS: atom_id res chain seq x y z
N MET A 1 -32.40 -46.08 22.71
CA MET A 1 -31.67 -45.21 21.80
C MET A 1 -30.31 -44.79 22.36
N ARG A 2 -29.48 -45.70 22.87
CA ARG A 2 -28.11 -45.44 23.38
C ARG A 2 -27.05 -46.35 22.77
N SER A 3 -27.34 -47.13 21.74
CA SER A 3 -26.40 -48.13 21.18
C SER A 3 -25.91 -47.88 19.75
N VAL A 4 -26.30 -46.78 19.13
CA VAL A 4 -25.86 -46.45 17.74
C VAL A 4 -24.77 -45.36 17.69
N PHE A 5 -24.56 -44.64 18.78
CA PHE A 5 -23.51 -43.60 18.84
C PHE A 5 -22.13 -44.10 19.23
N ASP A 6 -22.01 -45.28 19.83
CA ASP A 6 -20.71 -45.83 20.28
C ASP A 6 -19.92 -46.60 19.19
N SER A 7 -20.50 -46.86 18.03
CA SER A 7 -19.78 -47.54 16.92
C SER A 7 -19.07 -46.60 15.95
N TYR A 8 -19.36 -45.28 16.01
CA TYR A 8 -18.75 -44.30 15.11
C TYR A 8 -17.41 -43.72 15.60
N GLN A 9 -17.09 -43.86 16.87
CA GLN A 9 -15.84 -43.33 17.45
C GLN A 9 -14.63 -44.25 17.41
N ARG A 10 -14.76 -45.50 16.95
CA ARG A 10 -13.65 -46.48 16.99
C ARG A 10 -12.87 -46.67 15.69
N ASN A 11 -13.14 -45.98 14.63
CA ASN A 11 -12.45 -46.17 13.34
C ASN A 11 -11.86 -44.89 12.70
N MET A 12 -11.60 -43.81 13.48
CA MET A 12 -10.74 -42.75 13.00
C MET A 12 -9.28 -43.03 13.32
N HIS A 13 -8.66 -43.95 12.56
CA HIS A 13 -7.21 -44.01 12.45
C HIS A 13 -6.77 -42.70 11.75
N TRP A 14 -6.31 -41.73 12.53
CA TRP A 14 -5.50 -40.63 12.01
C TRP A 14 -4.29 -41.27 11.31
N ARG A 15 -4.35 -41.41 9.99
CA ARG A 15 -3.18 -41.76 9.18
C ARG A 15 -2.18 -40.65 9.36
N TYR A 16 -1.13 -40.96 10.13
CA TYR A 16 0.10 -40.18 10.19
C TYR A 16 0.54 -39.93 8.74
N ARG A 17 0.34 -38.71 8.20
CA ARG A 17 0.99 -38.31 6.97
C ARG A 17 2.47 -38.14 7.33
N PRO A 18 3.39 -38.95 6.81
CA PRO A 18 4.80 -38.73 7.01
C PRO A 18 5.09 -37.30 6.53
N LYS A 19 5.76 -36.49 7.36
CA LYS A 19 6.35 -35.25 6.89
C LYS A 19 7.26 -35.64 5.74
N LEU A 20 6.89 -35.20 4.53
CA LEU A 20 7.81 -35.32 3.39
C LEU A 20 9.14 -34.71 3.84
N PRO A 21 10.28 -35.33 3.51
CA PRO A 21 11.57 -34.75 3.81
C PRO A 21 11.58 -33.35 3.22
N GLN A 22 11.73 -32.33 4.06
CA GLN A 22 11.92 -30.96 3.60
C GLN A 22 13.29 -30.93 2.95
N THR A 23 13.33 -31.04 1.63
CA THR A 23 14.52 -30.67 0.87
C THR A 23 14.88 -29.25 1.30
N PRO A 24 16.13 -28.98 1.69
CA PRO A 24 16.53 -27.61 1.98
C PRO A 24 16.12 -26.74 0.79
N LEU A 25 15.33 -25.70 1.05
CA LEU A 25 14.93 -24.77 0.01
C LEU A 25 16.20 -24.23 -0.65
N PRO A 26 16.26 -24.11 -1.98
CA PRO A 26 17.41 -23.52 -2.65
C PRO A 26 17.78 -22.20 -1.98
N THR A 27 19.04 -22.01 -1.66
CA THR A 27 19.51 -20.79 -0.97
C THR A 27 19.49 -19.55 -1.86
N ALA A 28 19.39 -19.72 -3.18
CA ALA A 28 19.38 -18.67 -4.17
C ALA A 28 18.18 -18.81 -5.10
N MET A 29 17.60 -17.66 -5.50
CA MET A 29 16.57 -17.62 -6.53
C MET A 29 17.14 -18.05 -7.89
N ASN A 30 16.28 -18.66 -8.72
CA ASN A 30 16.65 -19.18 -10.04
C ASN A 30 17.02 -18.04 -11.01
N PRO A 31 18.29 -17.93 -11.46
CA PRO A 31 18.72 -16.82 -12.30
C PRO A 31 18.05 -16.79 -13.68
N THR A 32 17.67 -17.95 -14.23
CA THR A 32 16.95 -18.04 -15.51
C THR A 32 15.55 -17.46 -15.38
N ALA A 33 14.87 -17.71 -14.26
CA ALA A 33 13.55 -17.11 -14.01
C ALA A 33 13.63 -15.60 -13.75
N LEU A 34 14.67 -15.12 -13.05
CA LEU A 34 14.92 -13.68 -12.90
C LEU A 34 15.21 -12.99 -14.25
N ALA A 35 16.01 -13.62 -15.12
CA ALA A 35 16.25 -13.12 -16.48
C ALA A 35 14.96 -13.08 -17.31
N ARG A 36 14.10 -14.12 -17.17
CA ARG A 36 12.77 -14.15 -17.82
C ARG A 36 11.89 -13.01 -17.35
N LEU A 37 11.85 -12.71 -16.02
CA LEU A 37 11.10 -11.58 -15.48
C LEU A 37 11.51 -10.28 -16.17
N ARG A 38 12.82 -9.99 -16.27
CA ARG A 38 13.33 -8.81 -16.96
C ARG A 38 12.91 -8.80 -18.42
N SER A 39 13.03 -9.94 -19.15
CA SER A 39 12.63 -10.05 -20.55
C SER A 39 11.14 -9.79 -20.76
N VAL A 40 10.28 -10.30 -19.86
CA VAL A 40 8.83 -10.05 -19.94
C VAL A 40 8.52 -8.57 -19.77
N LEU A 41 9.12 -7.89 -18.79
CA LEU A 41 8.95 -6.44 -18.63
C LEU A 41 9.46 -5.66 -19.85
N GLN A 42 10.62 -6.03 -20.43
CA GLN A 42 11.13 -5.43 -21.66
C GLN A 42 10.17 -5.64 -22.82
N THR A 43 9.60 -6.83 -22.99
CA THR A 43 8.59 -7.11 -24.02
C THR A 43 7.38 -6.18 -23.91
N HIS A 44 6.91 -5.87 -22.69
CA HIS A 44 5.80 -4.91 -22.51
C HIS A 44 6.20 -3.48 -22.92
N VAL A 45 7.46 -3.10 -22.68
CA VAL A 45 8.00 -1.82 -23.18
C VAL A 45 8.06 -1.81 -24.71
N ASP A 46 8.60 -2.87 -25.33
CA ASP A 46 8.74 -2.99 -26.79
C ASP A 46 7.38 -3.01 -27.49
N GLN A 47 6.35 -3.52 -26.83
CA GLN A 47 4.95 -3.50 -27.29
C GLN A 47 4.25 -2.16 -27.05
N GLY A 48 4.92 -1.18 -26.43
CA GLY A 48 4.36 0.13 -26.13
C GLY A 48 3.32 0.13 -24.99
N LEU A 49 3.25 -0.93 -24.16
CA LEU A 49 2.31 -1.01 -23.03
C LEU A 49 2.83 -0.28 -21.79
N LEU A 50 4.14 -0.21 -21.62
CA LEU A 50 4.82 0.50 -20.54
C LEU A 50 5.83 1.49 -21.13
N PRO A 51 5.95 2.72 -20.59
CA PRO A 51 7.09 3.59 -20.93
C PRO A 51 8.41 2.96 -20.48
N GLY A 52 8.41 2.40 -19.30
CA GLY A 52 9.51 1.70 -18.65
C GLY A 52 9.11 1.27 -17.24
N ALA A 53 9.98 0.48 -16.62
CA ALA A 53 9.76 -0.01 -15.25
C ALA A 53 11.08 -0.24 -14.50
N VAL A 54 11.00 -0.15 -13.16
CA VAL A 54 12.03 -0.60 -12.23
C VAL A 54 11.47 -1.76 -11.42
N ALA A 55 12.19 -2.87 -11.37
CA ALA A 55 11.87 -4.03 -10.55
C ALA A 55 12.99 -4.29 -9.54
N LEU A 56 12.61 -4.49 -8.26
CA LEU A 56 13.52 -4.85 -7.18
C LEU A 56 12.97 -6.06 -6.44
N ILE A 57 13.82 -7.06 -6.20
CA ILE A 57 13.50 -8.27 -5.42
C ILE A 57 14.54 -8.44 -4.34
N HIS A 58 14.09 -8.59 -3.11
CA HIS A 58 14.90 -8.89 -1.93
C HIS A 58 14.49 -10.25 -1.38
N HIS A 59 15.46 -11.12 -1.17
CA HIS A 59 15.22 -12.47 -0.68
C HIS A 59 16.33 -12.86 0.30
N ARG A 60 15.95 -13.32 1.49
CA ARG A 60 16.85 -13.82 2.54
C ARG A 60 18.00 -12.86 2.84
N GLY A 61 17.65 -11.60 3.10
CA GLY A 61 18.61 -10.57 3.48
C GLY A 61 19.41 -9.94 2.31
N HIS A 62 19.16 -10.35 1.06
CA HIS A 62 19.91 -9.86 -0.10
C HIS A 62 18.98 -9.31 -1.20
N THR A 63 19.40 -8.21 -1.84
CA THR A 63 18.79 -7.76 -3.09
C THR A 63 19.28 -8.65 -4.23
N VAL A 64 18.41 -9.54 -4.73
CA VAL A 64 18.75 -10.53 -5.77
C VAL A 64 18.45 -10.02 -7.18
N LEU A 65 17.62 -8.99 -7.30
CA LEU A 65 17.35 -8.27 -8.55
C LEU A 65 17.11 -6.80 -8.25
N HIS A 66 17.79 -5.93 -9.00
CA HIS A 66 17.47 -4.51 -9.11
C HIS A 66 17.74 -4.10 -10.54
N THR A 67 16.69 -3.96 -11.34
CA THR A 67 16.79 -3.75 -12.79
C THR A 67 15.82 -2.70 -13.28
N ALA A 68 16.22 -2.01 -14.33
CA ALA A 68 15.40 -1.05 -15.07
C ALA A 68 15.26 -1.49 -16.51
N VAL A 69 14.10 -1.23 -17.13
CA VAL A 69 13.78 -1.49 -18.54
C VAL A 69 13.05 -0.30 -19.14
N GLY A 70 13.27 -0.02 -20.42
CA GLY A 70 12.58 1.06 -21.14
C GLY A 70 13.08 2.46 -20.79
N HIS A 71 12.19 3.43 -20.78
CA HIS A 71 12.48 4.85 -20.66
C HIS A 71 11.72 5.49 -19.50
N GLN A 72 12.25 6.61 -18.96
CA GLN A 72 11.61 7.37 -17.89
C GLN A 72 10.28 7.99 -18.30
N ARG A 73 10.11 8.28 -19.60
CA ARG A 73 8.88 8.82 -20.19
C ARG A 73 8.62 8.19 -21.54
N PRO A 74 7.41 8.29 -22.07
CA PRO A 74 7.11 7.80 -23.42
C PRO A 74 8.08 8.34 -24.47
N PRO A 75 8.53 7.53 -25.43
CA PRO A 75 9.31 8.01 -26.56
C PRO A 75 8.56 9.12 -27.33
N SER A 76 9.27 10.17 -27.71
CA SER A 76 8.75 11.23 -28.59
C SER A 76 9.65 11.40 -29.80
N ALA A 77 9.07 11.85 -30.90
CA ALA A 77 9.85 12.11 -32.13
C ALA A 77 10.79 13.34 -32.00
N GLU A 78 10.54 14.19 -30.98
CA GLU A 78 11.19 15.52 -30.90
C GLU A 78 12.39 15.55 -29.96
N SER A 79 12.58 14.55 -29.10
CA SER A 79 13.71 14.55 -28.16
C SER A 79 14.16 13.14 -27.76
N ALA A 80 15.46 12.98 -27.52
CA ALA A 80 16.02 11.79 -26.88
C ALA A 80 15.41 11.63 -25.47
N VAL A 81 14.78 10.48 -25.22
CA VAL A 81 14.17 10.18 -23.92
C VAL A 81 15.19 9.46 -23.05
N PRO A 82 15.43 9.91 -21.79
CA PRO A 82 16.33 9.21 -20.89
C PRO A 82 15.90 7.76 -20.67
N ALA A 83 16.88 6.86 -20.66
CA ALA A 83 16.63 5.47 -20.28
C ALA A 83 16.13 5.41 -18.85
N MET A 84 15.27 4.43 -18.55
CA MET A 84 14.88 4.12 -17.17
C MET A 84 16.12 3.71 -16.37
N ALA A 85 16.27 4.27 -15.18
CA ALA A 85 17.39 3.98 -14.28
C ALA A 85 16.89 3.43 -12.94
N PRO A 86 17.69 2.64 -12.20
CA PRO A 86 17.29 2.09 -10.91
C PRO A 86 16.90 3.15 -9.87
N ASP A 87 17.42 4.37 -9.98
CA ASP A 87 17.15 5.51 -9.11
C ASP A 87 16.07 6.45 -9.65
N THR A 88 15.32 6.03 -10.67
CA THR A 88 14.17 6.80 -11.19
C THR A 88 13.12 7.01 -10.11
N LEU A 89 12.56 8.22 -10.08
CA LEU A 89 11.52 8.65 -9.13
C LEU A 89 10.13 8.36 -9.68
N PHE A 90 9.27 7.81 -8.84
CA PHE A 90 7.91 7.45 -9.21
C PHE A 90 6.89 8.05 -8.22
N ARG A 91 5.75 8.48 -8.73
CA ARG A 91 4.57 8.76 -7.91
C ARG A 91 4.03 7.43 -7.42
N ILE A 92 4.17 7.15 -6.12
CA ILE A 92 3.82 5.83 -5.56
C ILE A 92 2.35 5.73 -5.14
N TYR A 93 1.59 6.84 -5.21
CA TYR A 93 0.17 6.86 -4.90
C TYR A 93 -0.17 6.10 -3.61
N SER A 94 -1.07 5.13 -3.67
CA SER A 94 -1.58 4.44 -2.49
C SER A 94 -0.56 3.58 -1.75
N MET A 95 0.64 3.38 -2.29
CA MET A 95 1.76 2.84 -1.52
C MET A 95 2.23 3.82 -0.40
N THR A 96 1.71 5.06 -0.37
CA THR A 96 1.83 6.00 0.75
C THR A 96 1.14 5.49 2.03
N LYS A 97 0.01 4.78 1.90
CA LYS A 97 -0.85 4.36 3.02
C LYS A 97 -0.14 3.54 4.09
N PRO A 98 0.63 2.49 3.75
CA PRO A 98 1.35 1.72 4.76
C PRO A 98 2.34 2.56 5.57
N ILE A 99 2.97 3.56 4.93
CA ILE A 99 3.93 4.46 5.60
C ILE A 99 3.21 5.37 6.61
N ALA A 100 2.07 5.96 6.24
CA ALA A 100 1.25 6.74 7.17
C ALA A 100 0.70 5.87 8.31
N SER A 101 0.27 4.64 7.99
CA SER A 101 -0.19 3.66 8.99
C SER A 101 0.92 3.28 9.98
N LEU A 102 2.16 3.12 9.52
CA LEU A 102 3.33 2.87 10.38
C LEU A 102 3.45 3.96 11.46
N VAL A 103 3.29 5.24 11.11
CA VAL A 103 3.38 6.35 12.08
C VAL A 103 2.24 6.27 13.10
N ALA A 104 1.02 5.93 12.68
CA ALA A 104 -0.08 5.72 13.62
C ALA A 104 0.23 4.58 14.61
N MET A 105 0.86 3.50 14.14
CA MET A 105 1.26 2.40 15.02
C MET A 105 2.41 2.79 15.96
N MET A 106 3.34 3.65 15.53
CA MET A 106 4.37 4.22 16.42
C MET A 106 3.74 5.06 17.53
N LEU A 107 2.76 5.92 17.20
CA LEU A 107 2.04 6.73 18.19
C LEU A 107 1.20 5.86 19.14
N MET A 108 0.70 4.73 18.68
CA MET A 108 0.03 3.74 19.52
C MET A 108 1.01 3.12 20.54
N GLU A 109 2.20 2.72 20.13
CA GLU A 109 3.24 2.21 21.04
C GLU A 109 3.71 3.26 22.07
N GLU A 110 3.69 4.53 21.66
CA GLU A 110 4.00 5.67 22.56
C GLU A 110 2.84 6.03 23.52
N GLY A 111 1.67 5.38 23.40
CA GLY A 111 0.48 5.69 24.21
C GLY A 111 -0.19 7.02 23.86
N ARG A 112 0.15 7.64 22.74
CA ARG A 112 -0.38 8.94 22.27
C ARG A 112 -1.61 8.78 21.39
N LEU A 113 -1.87 7.58 20.89
CA LEU A 113 -3.02 7.22 20.06
C LEU A 113 -3.53 5.85 20.48
N LEU A 114 -4.86 5.68 20.59
CA LEU A 114 -5.47 4.37 20.72
C LEU A 114 -6.33 4.07 19.50
N LEU A 115 -6.25 2.84 18.99
CA LEU A 115 -7.04 2.45 17.80
C LEU A 115 -8.54 2.47 18.09
N SER A 116 -8.95 2.29 19.34
CA SER A 116 -10.35 2.37 19.77
C SER A 116 -10.88 3.79 19.96
N HIS A 117 -10.01 4.80 19.94
CA HIS A 117 -10.49 6.19 20.06
C HIS A 117 -11.37 6.56 18.88
N PRO A 118 -12.52 7.21 19.10
CA PRO A 118 -13.29 7.85 18.05
C PRO A 118 -12.44 8.85 17.27
N VAL A 119 -12.63 8.93 15.97
CA VAL A 119 -11.97 9.96 15.13
C VAL A 119 -12.29 11.36 15.62
N ALA A 120 -13.51 11.56 16.12
CA ALA A 120 -13.97 12.81 16.68
C ALA A 120 -13.14 13.28 17.92
N HIS A 121 -12.46 12.36 18.62
CA HIS A 121 -11.54 12.72 19.71
C HIS A 121 -10.39 13.62 19.26
N TYR A 122 -9.90 13.41 18.04
CA TYR A 122 -8.81 14.19 17.43
C TYR A 122 -9.34 15.25 16.47
N LEU A 123 -10.42 14.94 15.77
CA LEU A 123 -11.02 15.78 14.71
C LEU A 123 -12.50 16.02 15.03
N PRO A 124 -12.84 17.05 15.82
CA PRO A 124 -14.22 17.32 16.27
C PRO A 124 -15.26 17.46 15.14
N ALA A 125 -14.83 17.80 13.92
CA ALA A 125 -15.71 17.84 12.75
C ALA A 125 -16.35 16.47 12.39
N PHE A 126 -15.82 15.36 12.91
CA PHE A 126 -16.36 14.02 12.72
C PHE A 126 -17.33 13.58 13.84
N ALA A 127 -17.63 14.46 14.81
CA ALA A 127 -18.65 14.18 15.81
C ALA A 127 -20.06 14.18 15.20
N GLY A 128 -20.92 13.26 15.65
CA GLY A 128 -22.31 13.22 15.25
C GLY A 128 -22.57 12.91 13.77
N GLN A 129 -21.66 12.21 13.10
CA GLN A 129 -21.81 11.81 11.70
C GLN A 129 -23.12 11.05 11.46
N ARG A 130 -23.57 11.05 10.23
CA ARG A 130 -24.79 10.39 9.77
C ARG A 130 -24.47 9.46 8.60
N VAL A 131 -25.24 8.41 8.44
CA VAL A 131 -25.14 7.48 7.31
C VAL A 131 -26.27 7.80 6.34
N TYR A 132 -25.96 7.87 5.06
CA TYR A 132 -26.97 7.99 4.00
C TYR A 132 -27.54 6.61 3.65
N ASP A 133 -28.84 6.55 3.52
CA ASP A 133 -29.58 5.36 3.08
C ASP A 133 -30.11 5.61 1.66
N GLU A 134 -29.53 4.91 0.70
CA GLU A 134 -29.90 5.01 -0.73
C GLU A 134 -31.36 4.56 -0.98
N ALA A 135 -31.90 3.64 -0.17
CA ALA A 135 -33.26 3.13 -0.37
C ALA A 135 -34.33 4.16 0.04
N THR A 136 -34.05 4.95 1.09
CA THR A 136 -35.01 5.96 1.61
C THR A 136 -34.68 7.37 1.15
N GLY A 137 -33.49 7.63 0.62
CA GLY A 137 -33.00 8.97 0.28
C GLY A 137 -32.76 9.85 1.49
N THR A 138 -32.65 9.29 2.70
CA THR A 138 -32.51 10.04 3.95
C THR A 138 -31.22 9.67 4.69
N THR A 139 -30.90 10.43 5.73
CA THR A 139 -29.77 10.09 6.60
C THR A 139 -30.24 9.68 7.98
N ALA A 140 -29.54 8.72 8.60
CA ALA A 140 -29.73 8.30 9.99
C ALA A 140 -28.45 8.54 10.82
N PRO A 141 -28.53 8.71 12.13
CA PRO A 141 -27.36 8.75 13.00
C PRO A 141 -26.52 7.48 12.87
N VAL A 142 -25.21 7.60 13.08
CA VAL A 142 -24.36 6.43 13.22
C VAL A 142 -24.73 5.64 14.48
N GLN A 143 -24.64 4.31 14.44
CA GLN A 143 -24.83 3.45 15.61
C GLN A 143 -23.66 3.55 16.58
N ARG A 144 -22.46 3.83 16.09
CA ARG A 144 -21.26 4.21 16.84
C ARG A 144 -20.40 5.14 15.98
N GLU A 145 -19.57 5.92 16.63
CA GLU A 145 -18.60 6.74 15.92
C GLU A 145 -17.52 5.86 15.23
N ALA A 146 -16.99 6.35 14.11
CA ALA A 146 -15.84 5.75 13.46
C ALA A 146 -14.60 5.90 14.35
N THR A 147 -13.80 4.86 14.45
CA THR A 147 -12.57 4.84 15.25
C THR A 147 -11.32 4.97 14.38
N VAL A 148 -10.17 5.23 14.99
CA VAL A 148 -8.86 5.19 14.29
C VAL A 148 -8.63 3.81 13.65
N HIS A 149 -9.06 2.73 14.30
CA HIS A 149 -9.02 1.37 13.73
C HIS A 149 -9.82 1.28 12.43
N ASP A 150 -11.02 1.88 12.40
CA ASP A 150 -11.85 1.91 11.19
C ASP A 150 -11.19 2.71 10.05
N LEU A 151 -10.43 3.78 10.36
CA LEU A 151 -9.66 4.51 9.35
C LEU A 151 -8.55 3.62 8.76
N LEU A 152 -7.76 2.96 9.60
CA LEU A 152 -6.62 2.14 9.20
C LEU A 152 -7.02 0.94 8.32
N ARG A 153 -8.18 0.34 8.59
CA ARG A 153 -8.70 -0.83 7.87
C ARG A 153 -9.81 -0.51 6.86
N HIS A 154 -10.08 0.77 6.56
CA HIS A 154 -11.10 1.19 5.59
C HIS A 154 -12.54 0.71 5.91
N THR A 155 -12.96 0.75 7.18
CA THR A 155 -14.34 0.43 7.61
C THR A 155 -15.05 1.62 8.24
N ALA A 156 -14.52 2.84 8.07
CA ALA A 156 -15.07 4.05 8.68
C ALA A 156 -16.40 4.54 8.05
N GLY A 157 -16.86 3.95 6.95
CA GLY A 157 -18.03 4.42 6.20
C GLY A 157 -17.73 5.57 5.25
N LEU A 158 -16.46 5.90 5.05
CA LEU A 158 -16.01 6.87 4.05
C LEU A 158 -15.91 6.23 2.67
N SER A 159 -15.88 7.05 1.61
CA SER A 159 -15.71 6.61 0.22
C SER A 159 -14.70 7.50 -0.52
N TYR A 160 -14.55 7.29 -1.82
CA TYR A 160 -13.85 8.18 -2.74
C TYR A 160 -14.83 8.92 -3.66
N ALA A 161 -14.46 10.11 -4.11
CA ALA A 161 -15.27 10.92 -5.01
C ALA A 161 -15.41 10.33 -6.43
N TRP A 162 -14.59 9.36 -6.83
CA TRP A 162 -14.71 8.68 -8.14
C TRP A 162 -15.69 7.51 -8.13
N GLU A 163 -16.14 7.06 -6.96
CA GLU A 163 -17.18 6.05 -6.87
C GLU A 163 -18.54 6.62 -7.32
N ALA A 164 -19.47 5.74 -7.64
CA ALA A 164 -20.84 6.11 -7.97
C ALA A 164 -21.70 6.21 -6.70
N GLY A 165 -22.70 7.10 -6.69
CA GLY A 165 -23.67 7.22 -5.62
C GLY A 165 -23.79 8.62 -5.05
N THR A 166 -24.82 8.84 -4.24
CA THR A 166 -25.17 10.16 -3.68
C THR A 166 -24.08 10.73 -2.80
N VAL A 167 -23.44 9.92 -1.95
CA VAL A 167 -22.37 10.37 -1.06
C VAL A 167 -21.09 10.72 -1.85
N PRO A 168 -20.59 9.89 -2.79
CA PRO A 168 -19.50 10.29 -3.68
C PRO A 168 -19.79 11.57 -4.48
N ASP A 169 -21.07 11.78 -4.92
CA ASP A 169 -21.46 13.03 -5.58
C ASP A 169 -21.32 14.24 -4.65
N ALA A 170 -21.72 14.09 -3.39
CA ALA A 170 -21.54 15.14 -2.39
C ALA A 170 -20.05 15.42 -2.14
N TYR A 171 -19.19 14.40 -2.16
CA TYR A 171 -17.73 14.56 -2.06
C TYR A 171 -17.17 15.35 -3.25
N ARG A 172 -17.67 15.08 -4.48
CA ARG A 172 -17.29 15.88 -5.68
C ARG A 172 -17.71 17.32 -5.56
N ALA A 173 -18.96 17.56 -5.15
CA ALA A 173 -19.50 18.90 -4.97
C ALA A 173 -18.71 19.70 -3.91
N ALA A 174 -18.34 19.07 -2.81
CA ALA A 174 -17.52 19.66 -1.74
C ALA A 174 -16.02 19.70 -2.08
N ARG A 175 -15.60 19.21 -3.25
CA ARG A 175 -14.19 19.12 -3.68
C ARG A 175 -13.30 18.41 -2.68
N VAL A 176 -13.81 17.36 -2.05
CA VAL A 176 -13.06 16.53 -1.10
C VAL A 176 -11.80 15.96 -1.79
N GLY A 177 -10.64 16.21 -1.19
CA GLY A 177 -9.34 15.78 -1.74
C GLY A 177 -8.81 16.68 -2.87
N SER A 178 -9.32 17.93 -2.98
CA SER A 178 -8.71 18.97 -3.82
C SER A 178 -7.25 19.20 -3.42
N ARG A 179 -6.33 19.18 -4.38
CA ARG A 179 -4.91 19.43 -4.13
C ARG A 179 -4.60 20.87 -3.66
N ARG A 180 -5.59 21.77 -3.71
CA ARG A 180 -5.51 23.16 -3.20
C ARG A 180 -5.95 23.27 -1.73
N HIS A 181 -6.43 22.19 -1.13
CA HIS A 181 -6.86 22.13 0.26
C HIS A 181 -5.72 21.55 1.12
N SER A 182 -5.59 22.05 2.35
CA SER A 182 -4.77 21.40 3.38
C SER A 182 -5.48 20.16 3.95
N ASN A 183 -4.79 19.37 4.78
CA ASN A 183 -5.43 18.28 5.52
C ASN A 183 -6.54 18.81 6.46
N ALA A 184 -6.36 19.98 7.04
CA ALA A 184 -7.40 20.63 7.84
C ALA A 184 -8.63 21.05 6.99
N ASP A 185 -8.43 21.51 5.75
CA ASP A 185 -9.54 21.82 4.85
C ASP A 185 -10.26 20.56 4.36
N LEU A 186 -9.53 19.45 4.15
CA LEU A 186 -10.15 18.14 3.90
C LEU A 186 -11.10 17.77 5.04
N VAL A 187 -10.65 17.89 6.29
CA VAL A 187 -11.46 17.59 7.48
C VAL A 187 -12.72 18.44 7.53
N LYS A 188 -12.60 19.75 7.30
CA LYS A 188 -13.74 20.67 7.27
C LYS A 188 -14.74 20.34 6.17
N ALA A 189 -14.25 19.95 4.99
CA ALA A 189 -15.10 19.59 3.85
C ALA A 189 -15.80 18.24 4.05
N LEU A 190 -15.09 17.25 4.63
CA LEU A 190 -15.54 15.86 4.72
C LEU A 190 -16.40 15.60 5.97
N GLY A 191 -16.05 16.21 7.12
CA GLY A 191 -16.70 15.95 8.40
C GLY A 191 -18.22 16.08 8.40
N PRO A 192 -18.84 17.15 7.79
CA PRO A 192 -20.28 17.30 7.75
C PRO A 192 -20.99 16.40 6.72
N LEU A 193 -20.27 15.72 5.84
CA LEU A 193 -20.87 14.87 4.81
C LEU A 193 -21.26 13.50 5.38
N PRO A 194 -22.33 12.88 4.85
CA PRO A 194 -22.74 11.57 5.33
C PRO A 194 -21.77 10.47 4.94
N LEU A 195 -21.80 9.39 5.71
CA LEU A 195 -21.12 8.15 5.42
C LEU A 195 -21.95 7.27 4.48
N VAL A 196 -21.29 6.38 3.71
CA VAL A 196 -21.95 5.42 2.81
C VAL A 196 -22.48 4.17 3.52
N HIS A 197 -21.97 3.85 4.71
CA HIS A 197 -22.41 2.74 5.55
C HIS A 197 -22.08 3.00 7.03
N GLN A 198 -22.66 2.22 7.93
CA GLN A 198 -22.35 2.27 9.35
C GLN A 198 -20.89 1.92 9.61
N PRO A 199 -20.15 2.69 10.44
CA PRO A 199 -18.76 2.40 10.78
C PRO A 199 -18.60 0.97 11.33
N GLY A 200 -17.61 0.24 10.81
CA GLY A 200 -17.27 -1.12 11.22
C GLY A 200 -18.10 -2.22 10.61
N THR A 201 -19.02 -1.94 9.68
CA THR A 201 -19.93 -2.96 9.12
C THR A 201 -19.50 -3.51 7.76
N ARG A 202 -18.66 -2.77 7.02
CA ARG A 202 -18.23 -3.14 5.68
C ARG A 202 -16.86 -2.53 5.38
N TRP A 203 -16.04 -3.22 4.61
CA TRP A 203 -14.85 -2.65 4.02
C TRP A 203 -15.20 -1.87 2.76
N GLU A 204 -14.73 -0.63 2.69
CA GLU A 204 -14.85 0.22 1.52
C GLU A 204 -13.62 1.10 1.38
N TYR A 205 -12.89 0.92 0.27
CA TYR A 205 -11.69 1.69 -0.01
C TYR A 205 -12.01 3.19 -0.12
N SER A 206 -11.28 4.05 0.61
CA SER A 206 -11.76 5.41 0.85
C SER A 206 -10.67 6.39 1.22
N ARG A 207 -11.08 7.64 1.44
CA ARG A 207 -10.28 8.73 2.01
C ARG A 207 -9.87 8.52 3.48
N ALA A 208 -10.14 7.36 4.06
CA ALA A 208 -9.86 7.09 5.47
C ALA A 208 -8.41 7.36 5.86
N THR A 209 -7.44 6.99 5.02
CA THR A 209 -6.03 7.26 5.32
C THR A 209 -5.67 8.76 5.21
N ASP A 210 -6.35 9.54 4.36
CA ASP A 210 -6.17 11.00 4.36
C ASP A 210 -6.67 11.62 5.67
N VAL A 211 -7.81 11.13 6.19
CA VAL A 211 -8.30 11.52 7.52
C VAL A 211 -7.32 11.09 8.63
N LEU A 212 -6.73 9.90 8.52
CA LEU A 212 -5.67 9.47 9.42
C LEU A 212 -4.48 10.44 9.39
N GLY A 213 -4.07 10.90 8.20
CA GLY A 213 -3.02 11.93 8.06
C GLY A 213 -3.32 13.18 8.87
N ALA A 214 -4.56 13.67 8.83
CA ALA A 214 -4.98 14.82 9.64
C ALA A 214 -4.96 14.50 11.16
N VAL A 215 -5.30 13.27 11.57
CA VAL A 215 -5.15 12.83 12.97
C VAL A 215 -3.69 12.90 13.40
N LEU A 216 -2.76 12.43 12.55
CA LEU A 216 -1.32 12.47 12.83
C LEU A 216 -0.82 13.92 13.00
N GLU A 217 -1.26 14.85 12.12
CA GLU A 217 -0.91 16.28 12.20
C GLU A 217 -1.41 16.91 13.51
N VAL A 218 -2.62 16.57 13.95
CA VAL A 218 -3.17 17.08 15.23
C VAL A 218 -2.36 16.56 16.42
N ILE A 219 -1.96 15.28 16.44
CA ILE A 219 -1.20 14.68 17.54
C ILE A 219 0.24 15.24 17.59
N GLU A 220 0.87 15.40 16.43
CA GLU A 220 2.28 15.83 16.33
C GLU A 220 2.45 17.35 16.34
N GLY A 221 1.44 18.12 15.90
CA GLY A 221 1.51 19.58 15.78
C GLY A 221 2.37 20.04 14.60
N GLU A 222 2.65 19.16 13.63
CA GLU A 222 3.50 19.41 12.47
C GLU A 222 2.78 18.98 11.19
N SER A 223 3.25 19.41 9.98
CA SER A 223 2.74 18.91 8.72
C SER A 223 3.07 17.43 8.55
N LEU A 224 2.25 16.69 7.79
CA LEU A 224 2.46 15.28 7.55
C LEU A 224 3.84 14.99 6.94
N GLY A 225 4.31 15.84 6.03
CA GLY A 225 5.64 15.71 5.42
C GLY A 225 6.77 15.81 6.45
N ALA A 226 6.68 16.75 7.39
CA ALA A 226 7.64 16.88 8.48
C ALA A 226 7.62 15.66 9.41
N ILE A 227 6.43 15.18 9.74
CA ILE A 227 6.24 13.97 10.57
C ILE A 227 6.90 12.76 9.91
N LEU A 228 6.59 12.50 8.62
CA LEU A 228 7.14 11.35 7.88
C LEU A 228 8.65 11.46 7.73
N GLN A 229 9.17 12.66 7.44
CA GLN A 229 10.61 12.91 7.33
C GLN A 229 11.32 12.58 8.64
N ARG A 230 10.83 13.07 9.76
CA ARG A 230 11.44 12.89 11.07
C ARG A 230 11.31 11.47 11.60
N ARG A 231 10.14 10.86 11.42
CA ARG A 231 9.83 9.56 12.04
C ARG A 231 10.21 8.35 11.19
N VAL A 232 10.21 8.49 9.86
CA VAL A 232 10.38 7.35 8.95
C VAL A 232 11.54 7.57 7.98
N PHE A 233 11.50 8.65 7.18
CA PHE A 233 12.43 8.79 6.07
C PHE A 233 13.86 9.02 6.56
N GLY A 234 14.06 9.95 7.51
CA GLY A 234 15.38 10.20 8.11
C GLY A 234 15.98 8.96 8.75
N PRO A 235 15.29 8.31 9.71
CA PRO A 235 15.80 7.10 10.36
C PRO A 235 16.10 5.95 9.41
N LEU A 236 15.32 5.77 8.34
CA LEU A 236 15.54 4.71 7.35
C LEU A 236 16.48 5.11 6.21
N GLY A 237 16.88 6.40 6.12
CA GLY A 237 17.70 6.90 5.02
C GLY A 237 16.98 6.93 3.67
N MET A 238 15.66 7.20 3.66
CA MET A 238 14.82 7.31 2.47
C MET A 238 14.89 8.75 1.93
N HIS A 239 15.99 9.11 1.29
CA HIS A 239 16.31 10.50 0.91
C HIS A 239 15.57 10.99 -0.33
N ASP A 240 15.08 10.07 -1.16
CA ASP A 240 14.34 10.33 -2.40
C ASP A 240 12.81 10.21 -2.21
N THR A 241 12.35 10.11 -0.95
CA THR A 241 10.93 9.95 -0.63
C THR A 241 10.34 11.22 -0.02
N GLY A 242 9.21 11.70 -0.57
CA GLY A 242 8.55 12.91 -0.09
C GLY A 242 7.29 13.25 -0.89
N PHE A 243 6.67 14.40 -0.59
CA PHE A 243 5.46 14.86 -1.29
C PHE A 243 5.75 15.69 -2.56
N SER A 244 7.02 15.99 -2.83
CA SER A 244 7.45 16.69 -4.05
C SER A 244 8.87 16.28 -4.42
N VAL A 245 9.25 16.55 -5.67
CA VAL A 245 10.58 16.31 -6.21
C VAL A 245 11.32 17.64 -6.32
N PRO A 246 12.46 17.82 -5.64
CA PRO A 246 13.29 19.01 -5.78
C PRO A 246 13.68 19.28 -7.23
N ALA A 247 13.77 20.55 -7.63
CA ALA A 247 14.05 20.95 -9.02
C ALA A 247 15.29 20.25 -9.61
N ALA A 248 16.36 20.09 -8.82
CA ALA A 248 17.58 19.42 -9.24
C ALA A 248 17.42 17.92 -9.55
N GLN A 249 16.34 17.29 -9.07
CA GLN A 249 16.08 15.85 -9.23
C GLN A 249 14.92 15.55 -10.20
N GLN A 250 14.20 16.56 -10.70
CA GLN A 250 13.03 16.37 -11.58
C GLN A 250 13.38 15.66 -12.89
N HIS A 251 14.64 15.71 -13.32
CA HIS A 251 15.12 14.96 -14.48
C HIS A 251 15.06 13.42 -14.29
N ARG A 252 14.93 12.94 -13.06
CA ARG A 252 14.77 11.51 -12.71
C ARG A 252 13.30 11.08 -12.64
N LEU A 253 12.32 11.99 -12.83
CA LEU A 253 10.92 11.68 -12.63
C LEU A 253 10.36 10.88 -13.80
N ALA A 254 9.71 9.75 -13.49
CA ALA A 254 9.01 8.94 -14.46
C ALA A 254 7.67 9.57 -14.84
N GLU A 255 7.29 9.43 -16.14
CA GLU A 255 6.02 9.91 -16.69
C GLU A 255 5.27 8.79 -17.40
N ALA A 256 3.92 8.89 -17.41
CA ALA A 256 3.03 7.95 -18.08
C ALA A 256 2.81 8.35 -19.55
N PHE A 257 2.25 7.43 -20.33
CA PHE A 257 1.59 7.79 -21.60
C PHE A 257 0.44 8.78 -21.30
N GLU A 258 0.20 9.73 -22.20
CA GLU A 258 -0.93 10.66 -22.11
C GLU A 258 -2.27 9.90 -22.06
N ARG A 259 -2.33 8.82 -22.85
CA ARG A 259 -3.44 7.86 -22.86
C ARG A 259 -2.91 6.44 -22.77
N ASP A 260 -3.63 5.62 -22.02
CA ASP A 260 -3.31 4.19 -21.95
C ASP A 260 -3.38 3.57 -23.35
N PRO A 261 -2.34 2.86 -23.79
CA PRO A 261 -2.24 2.37 -25.17
C PRO A 261 -3.26 1.29 -25.52
N GLN A 262 -3.83 0.59 -24.54
CA GLN A 262 -4.85 -0.44 -24.79
C GLN A 262 -6.27 0.09 -24.67
N THR A 263 -6.55 0.91 -23.66
CA THR A 263 -7.90 1.39 -23.36
C THR A 263 -8.20 2.78 -23.91
N GLY A 264 -7.17 3.56 -24.28
CA GLY A 264 -7.31 4.95 -24.72
C GLY A 264 -7.68 5.93 -23.59
N ILE A 265 -7.81 5.47 -22.36
CA ILE A 265 -8.16 6.31 -21.22
C ILE A 265 -6.98 7.17 -20.82
N GLY A 266 -7.19 8.50 -20.77
CA GLY A 266 -6.23 9.45 -20.23
C GLY A 266 -6.36 9.54 -18.71
N MET A 267 -5.25 9.37 -18.00
CA MET A 267 -5.19 9.57 -16.56
C MET A 267 -3.98 10.46 -16.24
N PRO A 268 -4.19 11.78 -16.07
CA PRO A 268 -3.10 12.67 -15.73
C PRO A 268 -2.52 12.31 -14.36
N LEU A 269 -1.19 12.21 -14.29
CA LEU A 269 -0.49 11.98 -13.03
C LEU A 269 -0.55 13.24 -12.16
N ILE A 270 -0.49 13.07 -10.84
CA ILE A 270 -0.43 14.20 -9.91
C ILE A 270 0.86 14.99 -10.14
N ASP A 271 0.75 16.33 -10.10
CA ASP A 271 1.93 17.18 -10.14
C ASP A 271 2.68 17.10 -8.80
N VAL A 272 3.97 16.79 -8.86
CA VAL A 272 4.89 16.64 -7.73
C VAL A 272 6.15 17.50 -7.91
N THR A 273 6.12 18.44 -8.87
CA THR A 273 7.26 19.31 -9.18
C THR A 273 7.39 20.49 -8.21
N ALA A 274 6.37 20.72 -7.39
CA ALA A 274 6.36 21.71 -6.32
C ALA A 274 5.72 21.10 -5.05
N PRO A 275 6.07 21.62 -3.85
CA PRO A 275 5.43 21.21 -2.61
C PRO A 275 3.92 21.39 -2.68
N PRO A 276 3.12 20.34 -2.40
CA PRO A 276 1.67 20.44 -2.44
C PRO A 276 1.12 21.12 -1.18
N VAL A 277 -0.05 21.76 -1.31
CA VAL A 277 -0.84 22.19 -0.13
C VAL A 277 -1.45 20.97 0.57
N PHE A 278 -1.87 19.96 -0.20
CA PHE A 278 -2.45 18.72 0.29
C PHE A 278 -1.40 17.60 0.36
N GLU A 279 -0.85 17.39 1.53
CA GLU A 279 0.04 16.25 1.84
C GLU A 279 -0.81 14.99 2.09
N SER A 280 -1.24 14.32 1.00
CA SER A 280 -2.16 13.19 1.08
C SER A 280 -1.50 11.95 1.66
N ALA A 281 -1.90 11.55 2.86
CA ALA A 281 -1.52 10.27 3.47
C ALA A 281 -2.05 9.07 2.66
N GLY A 282 -3.12 9.29 1.89
CA GLY A 282 -3.73 8.30 1.03
C GLY A 282 -3.00 8.08 -0.30
N GLY A 283 -2.08 9.00 -0.73
CA GLY A 283 -1.50 8.80 -2.06
C GLY A 283 -0.62 9.91 -2.59
N GLY A 284 0.00 10.72 -1.74
CA GLY A 284 0.74 11.91 -2.17
C GLY A 284 2.23 11.73 -2.41
N LEU A 285 2.84 10.62 -1.98
CA LEU A 285 4.30 10.46 -2.01
C LEU A 285 4.86 10.11 -3.39
N VAL A 286 6.08 10.55 -3.60
CA VAL A 286 7.04 10.02 -4.58
C VAL A 286 8.10 9.21 -3.86
N SER A 287 8.72 8.24 -4.55
CA SER A 287 9.81 7.44 -4.01
C SER A 287 10.60 6.78 -5.14
N THR A 288 11.71 6.13 -4.78
CA THR A 288 12.47 5.18 -5.62
C THR A 288 12.25 3.75 -5.14
N ALA A 289 12.64 2.78 -5.98
CA ALA A 289 12.63 1.37 -5.55
C ALA A 289 13.56 1.11 -4.36
N SER A 290 14.72 1.78 -4.33
CA SER A 290 15.71 1.66 -3.24
C SER A 290 15.18 2.20 -1.91
N ASP A 291 14.56 3.37 -1.91
CA ASP A 291 13.98 3.96 -0.70
C ASP A 291 12.81 3.11 -0.18
N TYR A 292 11.90 2.73 -1.08
CA TYR A 292 10.76 1.91 -0.67
C TYR A 292 11.21 0.52 -0.16
N ALA A 293 12.31 -0.03 -0.69
CA ALA A 293 12.92 -1.26 -0.19
C ALA A 293 13.39 -1.12 1.27
N ARG A 294 13.90 0.05 1.70
CA ARG A 294 14.27 0.30 3.11
C ARG A 294 13.05 0.20 4.03
N PHE A 295 11.91 0.77 3.59
CA PHE A 295 10.64 0.60 4.31
C PHE A 295 10.20 -0.87 4.35
N LEU A 296 10.30 -1.60 3.24
CA LEU A 296 9.92 -3.03 3.22
C LEU A 296 10.89 -3.92 4.01
N GLN A 297 12.19 -3.57 4.10
CA GLN A 297 13.13 -4.22 5.01
C GLN A 297 12.70 -4.07 6.47
N LEU A 298 12.23 -2.87 6.87
CA LEU A 298 11.66 -2.65 8.21
C LEU A 298 10.45 -3.55 8.45
N MET A 299 9.54 -3.65 7.48
CA MET A 299 8.32 -4.45 7.60
C MET A 299 8.63 -5.95 7.63
N LEU A 300 9.48 -6.46 6.74
CA LEU A 300 9.93 -7.86 6.72
C LEU A 300 10.75 -8.20 7.99
N GLY A 301 11.61 -7.27 8.44
CA GLY A 301 12.37 -7.38 9.69
C GLY A 301 11.53 -7.13 10.94
N ARG A 302 10.20 -7.09 10.82
CA ARG A 302 9.23 -6.97 11.92
C ARG A 302 9.53 -5.80 12.84
N GLY A 303 9.73 -4.62 12.22
CA GLY A 303 9.95 -3.35 12.90
C GLY A 303 11.40 -2.96 13.12
N THR A 304 12.34 -3.77 12.63
CA THR A 304 13.79 -3.49 12.65
C THR A 304 14.37 -3.59 11.23
N ALA A 305 15.16 -2.63 10.83
CA ALA A 305 15.87 -2.62 9.55
C ALA A 305 17.37 -2.33 9.74
N PRO A 306 18.23 -2.66 8.76
CA PRO A 306 19.59 -2.12 8.71
C PRO A 306 19.54 -0.59 8.76
N GLY A 307 20.44 0.02 9.55
CA GLY A 307 20.56 1.48 9.60
C GLY A 307 20.99 2.06 8.26
N PRO A 308 20.77 3.37 8.05
CA PRO A 308 21.30 4.06 6.88
C PRO A 308 22.83 3.94 6.85
N ASP A 309 23.40 3.97 5.64
CA ASP A 309 24.84 3.95 5.46
C ASP A 309 25.47 5.08 6.29
N GLY A 310 26.51 4.76 7.06
CA GLY A 310 27.25 5.76 7.80
C GLY A 310 27.87 6.80 6.84
N PRO A 311 28.37 7.95 7.34
CA PRO A 311 28.84 9.08 6.55
C PRO A 311 29.94 8.76 5.53
N ASN A 312 30.48 7.55 5.53
CA ASN A 312 31.52 7.06 4.63
C ASN A 312 31.06 6.02 3.60
N GLY A 313 29.74 5.86 3.36
CA GLY A 313 29.23 4.98 2.30
C GLY A 313 29.54 3.50 2.51
N THR A 314 29.74 3.06 3.74
CA THR A 314 29.96 1.64 4.08
C THR A 314 28.62 0.91 4.02
N ASN A 315 28.32 0.33 2.88
CA ASN A 315 27.21 -0.55 2.52
C ASN A 315 26.46 -1.17 3.73
N GLY A 316 25.43 -0.48 4.26
CA GLY A 316 24.44 -1.08 5.15
C GLY A 316 24.91 -1.54 6.55
N LEU A 317 26.04 -1.05 7.06
CA LEU A 317 26.58 -1.41 8.38
C LEU A 317 26.29 -0.36 9.47
N GLY A 318 25.33 0.55 9.26
CA GLY A 318 24.80 1.40 10.32
C GLY A 318 24.13 0.55 11.41
N ALA A 319 24.15 1.03 12.66
CA ALA A 319 23.43 0.35 13.75
C ALA A 319 21.96 0.10 13.34
N PRO A 320 21.40 -1.09 13.63
CA PRO A 320 20.01 -1.39 13.27
C PRO A 320 19.05 -0.34 13.81
N VAL A 321 18.11 0.10 12.97
CA VAL A 321 17.06 1.03 13.33
C VAL A 321 15.80 0.24 13.65
N ARG A 322 15.24 0.46 14.84
CA ARG A 322 13.95 -0.09 15.24
C ARG A 322 12.94 1.04 15.33
N LEU A 323 11.86 0.96 14.55
CA LEU A 323 10.76 1.92 14.57
C LEU A 323 9.49 1.36 15.24
N LEU A 324 9.30 0.04 15.22
CA LEU A 324 8.16 -0.64 15.85
C LEU A 324 8.58 -1.88 16.62
N GLY A 325 7.74 -2.31 17.53
CA GLY A 325 7.82 -3.63 18.14
C GLY A 325 7.39 -4.73 17.16
N ARG A 326 8.00 -5.91 17.27
CA ARG A 326 7.66 -7.08 16.46
C ARG A 326 6.15 -7.41 16.50
N ALA A 327 5.56 -7.42 17.70
CA ALA A 327 4.15 -7.74 17.89
C ALA A 327 3.23 -6.71 17.22
N THR A 328 3.65 -5.46 17.13
CA THR A 328 2.89 -4.39 16.46
C THR A 328 2.92 -4.56 14.95
N VAL A 329 4.04 -4.95 14.36
CA VAL A 329 4.09 -5.26 12.91
C VAL A 329 3.25 -6.49 12.61
N ASP A 330 3.34 -7.57 13.42
CA ASP A 330 2.51 -8.76 13.25
C ASP A 330 1.01 -8.41 13.32
N PHE A 331 0.63 -7.56 14.27
CA PHE A 331 -0.73 -7.05 14.40
C PHE A 331 -1.13 -6.20 13.20
N MET A 332 -0.28 -5.26 12.75
CA MET A 332 -0.55 -4.40 11.60
C MET A 332 -0.77 -5.19 10.30
N THR A 333 -0.07 -6.31 10.14
CA THR A 333 -0.13 -7.16 8.93
C THR A 333 -1.02 -8.39 9.09
N ALA A 334 -1.81 -8.48 10.16
CA ALA A 334 -2.88 -9.47 10.30
C ALA A 334 -4.15 -9.05 9.55
N ASP A 335 -5.04 -10.00 9.27
CA ASP A 335 -6.37 -9.67 8.75
C ASP A 335 -7.26 -9.08 9.84
N HIS A 336 -7.74 -7.85 9.63
CA HIS A 336 -8.64 -7.13 10.51
C HIS A 336 -10.09 -7.09 10.02
N LEU A 337 -10.41 -7.77 8.93
CA LEU A 337 -11.76 -7.81 8.38
C LEU A 337 -12.54 -9.04 8.85
N GLY A 338 -11.89 -10.19 8.93
CA GLY A 338 -12.59 -11.45 9.20
C GLY A 338 -13.69 -11.70 8.16
N ASN A 339 -14.95 -11.74 8.59
CA ASN A 339 -16.10 -11.98 7.72
C ASN A 339 -16.84 -10.69 7.30
N LEU A 340 -16.26 -9.52 7.47
CA LEU A 340 -16.90 -8.28 7.02
C LEU A 340 -17.08 -8.29 5.50
N PRO A 341 -18.25 -7.83 5.00
CA PRO A 341 -18.45 -7.64 3.57
C PRO A 341 -17.43 -6.68 2.97
N VAL A 342 -17.02 -6.95 1.74
CA VAL A 342 -16.08 -6.12 0.97
C VAL A 342 -16.84 -5.45 -0.17
N ALA A 343 -16.74 -4.13 -0.28
CA ALA A 343 -17.30 -3.36 -1.38
C ALA A 343 -16.30 -3.26 -2.56
N GLY A 344 -16.85 -3.32 -3.77
CA GLY A 344 -16.06 -3.18 -5.00
C GLY A 344 -15.12 -4.37 -5.27
N ASP A 345 -14.16 -4.16 -6.16
CA ASP A 345 -13.23 -5.17 -6.68
C ASP A 345 -11.74 -4.83 -6.47
N ILE A 346 -11.46 -3.83 -5.62
CA ILE A 346 -10.09 -3.38 -5.33
C ILE A 346 -9.34 -4.40 -4.46
N LEU A 347 -10.05 -5.03 -3.50
CA LEU A 347 -9.48 -6.08 -2.67
C LEU A 347 -9.69 -7.43 -3.36
N PRO A 348 -8.61 -8.14 -3.75
CA PRO A 348 -8.73 -9.39 -4.48
C PRO A 348 -9.35 -10.51 -3.64
N THR A 349 -9.98 -11.49 -4.30
CA THR A 349 -10.45 -12.72 -3.66
C THR A 349 -9.30 -13.42 -2.93
N GLY A 350 -9.56 -13.92 -1.71
CA GLY A 350 -8.56 -14.58 -0.86
C GLY A 350 -7.67 -13.60 -0.08
N TYR A 351 -8.04 -12.32 -0.08
CA TYR A 351 -7.40 -11.30 0.75
C TYR A 351 -8.39 -10.68 1.74
N GLY A 352 -7.95 -10.50 2.97
CA GLY A 352 -8.47 -9.56 3.93
C GLY A 352 -7.66 -8.27 3.91
N PHE A 353 -7.85 -7.42 4.91
CA PHE A 353 -7.14 -6.15 5.01
C PHE A 353 -6.60 -5.95 6.42
N GLY A 354 -5.32 -5.61 6.51
CA GLY A 354 -4.63 -5.22 7.71
C GLY A 354 -4.79 -3.72 8.01
N LEU A 355 -3.78 -3.13 8.64
CA LEU A 355 -3.76 -1.70 8.94
C LEU A 355 -2.93 -0.97 7.87
N GLY A 356 -3.54 -0.78 6.69
CA GLY A 356 -2.96 -0.09 5.53
C GLY A 356 -2.43 -1.00 4.41
N VAL A 357 -2.59 -2.32 4.51
CA VAL A 357 -2.18 -3.31 3.49
C VAL A 357 -3.25 -4.38 3.31
N ALA A 358 -3.35 -4.94 2.11
CA ALA A 358 -4.10 -6.18 1.88
C ALA A 358 -3.30 -7.37 2.39
N VAL A 359 -3.97 -8.34 3.02
CA VAL A 359 -3.35 -9.52 3.64
C VAL A 359 -3.97 -10.79 3.06
N ARG A 360 -3.14 -11.68 2.55
CA ARG A 360 -3.60 -12.96 2.02
C ARG A 360 -4.04 -13.88 3.15
N THR A 361 -5.30 -14.30 3.13
CA THR A 361 -5.90 -15.08 4.22
C THR A 361 -5.71 -16.59 4.05
N ALA A 362 -5.62 -17.07 2.80
CA ALA A 362 -5.46 -18.49 2.51
C ALA A 362 -4.74 -18.75 1.19
N THR A 363 -4.00 -19.85 1.13
CA THR A 363 -3.41 -20.36 -0.12
C THR A 363 -4.50 -20.94 -1.01
N GLY A 364 -4.43 -20.68 -2.33
CA GLY A 364 -5.34 -21.28 -3.33
C GLY A 364 -6.68 -20.58 -3.52
N GLN A 365 -6.97 -19.50 -2.80
CA GLN A 365 -8.16 -18.67 -3.06
C GLN A 365 -7.88 -17.52 -4.05
N ALA A 366 -6.65 -17.02 -4.08
CA ALA A 366 -6.23 -15.99 -5.04
C ALA A 366 -5.76 -16.61 -6.35
N THR A 367 -5.81 -15.82 -7.44
CA THR A 367 -5.44 -16.22 -8.80
C THR A 367 -3.93 -16.27 -9.05
N ARG A 368 -3.11 -15.95 -8.04
CA ARG A 368 -1.65 -15.88 -8.12
C ARG A 368 -0.96 -16.61 -6.97
N PRO A 369 0.31 -17.06 -7.11
CA PRO A 369 1.08 -17.66 -6.03
C PRO A 369 1.26 -16.73 -4.83
N GLY A 370 1.60 -17.28 -3.67
CA GLY A 370 1.91 -16.58 -2.42
C GLY A 370 1.48 -17.36 -1.19
N SER A 371 2.11 -17.09 -0.07
CA SER A 371 1.83 -17.70 1.23
C SER A 371 0.64 -17.04 1.93
N ALA A 372 -0.03 -17.75 2.83
CA ALA A 372 -0.92 -17.12 3.79
C ALA A 372 -0.10 -16.16 4.67
N GLY A 373 -0.61 -14.96 4.94
CA GLY A 373 0.12 -13.89 5.63
C GLY A 373 0.99 -13.01 4.72
N HIS A 374 1.12 -13.34 3.42
CA HIS A 374 1.63 -12.40 2.42
C HIS A 374 0.79 -11.12 2.43
N TYR A 375 1.44 -9.96 2.45
CA TYR A 375 0.74 -8.68 2.37
C TYR A 375 1.28 -7.81 1.26
N SER A 376 0.41 -6.96 0.72
CA SER A 376 0.71 -6.16 -0.47
C SER A 376 -0.13 -4.89 -0.53
N TRP A 377 0.28 -3.94 -1.33
CA TRP A 377 -0.56 -2.87 -1.82
C TRP A 377 -0.04 -2.33 -3.14
N SER A 378 -0.84 -1.46 -3.76
CA SER A 378 -0.52 -0.89 -5.07
C SER A 378 -0.76 0.62 -5.10
N GLY A 379 -0.22 1.29 -6.11
CA GLY A 379 -0.45 2.70 -6.40
C GLY A 379 -1.08 2.90 -7.76
N LEU A 380 -2.06 3.78 -7.84
CA LEU A 380 -2.86 4.07 -9.03
C LEU A 380 -2.01 4.35 -10.28
N GLY A 381 -0.78 4.86 -10.11
CA GLY A 381 0.16 5.12 -11.21
C GLY A 381 0.76 3.88 -11.87
N GLY A 382 0.47 2.67 -11.40
CA GLY A 382 1.05 1.42 -11.91
C GLY A 382 2.12 0.81 -11.00
N THR A 383 2.27 1.32 -9.79
CA THR A 383 3.25 0.83 -8.82
C THR A 383 2.66 -0.27 -7.93
N PHE A 384 3.51 -1.22 -7.49
CA PHE A 384 3.08 -2.35 -6.68
C PHE A 384 4.22 -2.87 -5.80
N PHE A 385 3.88 -3.37 -4.62
CA PHE A 385 4.78 -4.16 -3.80
C PHE A 385 4.06 -5.32 -3.13
N PHE A 386 4.82 -6.33 -2.74
CA PHE A 386 4.38 -7.33 -1.79
C PHE A 386 5.52 -7.77 -0.88
N VAL A 387 5.16 -8.29 0.29
CA VAL A 387 6.05 -8.91 1.27
C VAL A 387 5.48 -10.28 1.60
N ASP A 388 6.30 -11.31 1.54
CA ASP A 388 5.98 -12.67 1.97
C ASP A 388 6.94 -13.10 3.09
N PRO A 389 6.53 -12.96 4.35
CA PRO A 389 7.39 -13.31 5.48
C PRO A 389 7.72 -14.80 5.55
N ALA A 390 6.87 -15.68 4.97
CA ALA A 390 7.12 -17.13 4.97
C ALA A 390 8.29 -17.52 4.05
N GLU A 391 8.52 -16.72 3.00
CA GLU A 391 9.60 -16.92 2.04
C GLU A 391 10.82 -15.99 2.32
N ASP A 392 10.76 -15.17 3.37
CA ASP A 392 11.76 -14.10 3.63
C ASP A 392 12.01 -13.25 2.38
N LEU A 393 10.92 -12.73 1.80
CA LEU A 393 10.86 -12.12 0.48
C LEU A 393 10.06 -10.82 0.49
N PHE A 394 10.56 -9.81 -0.20
CA PHE A 394 9.70 -8.76 -0.75
C PHE A 394 10.08 -8.42 -2.19
N ALA A 395 9.11 -7.89 -2.93
CA ALA A 395 9.33 -7.44 -4.29
C ALA A 395 8.58 -6.14 -4.59
N ILE A 396 9.19 -5.30 -5.42
CA ILE A 396 8.71 -3.97 -5.80
C ILE A 396 8.72 -3.88 -7.32
N LEU A 397 7.63 -3.40 -7.90
CA LEU A 397 7.53 -2.99 -9.30
C LEU A 397 7.07 -1.53 -9.36
N LEU A 398 7.86 -0.68 -9.97
CA LEU A 398 7.53 0.72 -10.18
C LEU A 398 7.47 1.03 -11.68
N THR A 399 6.33 1.53 -12.13
CA THR A 399 6.11 2.10 -13.48
C THR A 399 5.12 3.25 -13.38
N GLN A 400 4.97 4.04 -14.44
CA GLN A 400 3.88 5.01 -14.57
C GLN A 400 3.01 4.59 -15.75
N ALA A 401 2.14 3.60 -15.49
CA ALA A 401 1.20 3.03 -16.43
C ALA A 401 -0.12 2.67 -15.71
N PRO A 402 -0.97 3.68 -15.40
CA PRO A 402 -2.18 3.47 -14.60
C PRO A 402 -3.12 2.40 -15.16
N GLY A 403 -3.30 2.34 -16.49
CA GLY A 403 -4.15 1.37 -17.16
C GLY A 403 -3.66 -0.09 -17.05
N GLN A 404 -2.37 -0.29 -16.77
CA GLN A 404 -1.77 -1.62 -16.65
C GLN A 404 -1.71 -2.15 -15.19
N LEU A 405 -2.14 -1.36 -14.20
CA LEU A 405 -2.00 -1.69 -12.78
C LEU A 405 -2.56 -3.07 -12.43
N ARG A 406 -3.81 -3.35 -12.81
CA ARG A 406 -4.49 -4.62 -12.46
C ARG A 406 -3.75 -5.82 -13.05
N TYR A 407 -3.36 -5.73 -14.30
CA TYR A 407 -2.60 -6.77 -14.99
C TYR A 407 -1.22 -7.00 -14.33
N LEU A 408 -0.51 -5.93 -14.02
CA LEU A 408 0.82 -6.02 -13.40
C LEU A 408 0.76 -6.60 -11.98
N CYS A 409 -0.30 -6.32 -11.21
CA CYS A 409 -0.52 -6.91 -9.89
C CYS A 409 -0.72 -8.44 -9.93
N GLU A 410 -1.18 -8.99 -11.06
CA GLU A 410 -1.30 -10.44 -11.27
C GLU A 410 0.00 -11.03 -11.83
N LEU A 411 0.57 -10.38 -12.85
CA LEU A 411 1.75 -10.86 -13.57
C LEU A 411 3.01 -10.87 -12.70
N TYR A 412 3.29 -9.75 -12.01
CA TYR A 412 4.58 -9.58 -11.33
C TYR A 412 4.82 -10.60 -10.21
N PRO A 413 3.85 -10.87 -9.30
CA PRO A 413 4.02 -11.94 -8.32
C PRO A 413 4.23 -13.31 -8.97
N ALA A 414 3.51 -13.65 -10.03
CA ALA A 414 3.68 -14.93 -10.72
C ALA A 414 5.12 -15.11 -11.25
N LEU A 415 5.72 -14.04 -11.79
CA LEU A 415 7.10 -14.05 -12.28
C LEU A 415 8.12 -14.15 -11.14
N VAL A 416 7.87 -13.47 -10.01
CA VAL A 416 8.75 -13.49 -8.83
C VAL A 416 8.75 -14.88 -8.18
N TYR A 417 7.56 -15.42 -7.90
CA TYR A 417 7.44 -16.76 -7.29
C TYR A 417 7.96 -17.88 -8.19
N ALA A 418 7.96 -17.71 -9.52
CA ALA A 418 8.57 -18.67 -10.44
C ALA A 418 10.10 -18.75 -10.30
N ALA A 419 10.72 -17.82 -9.56
CA ALA A 419 12.16 -17.82 -9.32
C ALA A 419 12.55 -18.42 -7.95
N LEU A 420 11.58 -18.71 -7.07
CA LEU A 420 11.78 -19.47 -5.85
C LEU A 420 11.87 -20.97 -6.18
#